data_45e7c03a4c75042fb103bf2dfce6b5ec
#
_entry.id   45e7c03a4c75042fb103bf2dfce6b5ec
#
_cell.length_a   1.000
_cell.length_b   1.000
_cell.length_c   1.000
_cell.angle_alpha   90.00
_cell.angle_beta   90.00
_cell.angle_gamma   90.00
#
_symmetry.space_group_name_H-M   'P 1'
#
loop_
_entity.id
_entity.type
_entity.pdbx_description
1 polymer ?
#
loop_
_entity_poly.entity_id
_entity_poly.type
_entity_poly.pdbx_seq_one_letter_code
_entity_poly.pdbx_strand_id
1 'polypeptide(L)'
;MLIFAHMITLEEIRKPVTAELAAFDEFVERQFTAEGELLSDMLRYALSSRGKGIRPLLVILSAAMNASVKGAAGGRRTSLAAMLVEMIHVASLIHDDVIDEADTRRGRPSVNARWQSHKAVILGDYVLAKNMNIGLQSGQFDLVTHVCGSMAALCEGEVLQDECAVERSMTLKTYLEIIHKKTASLLGVAASVGALAVGATRDRVATMRRFGELLGMAFQIQDDILDYTPSAQTGKPACNDLREGKITLPLLAVLEHASEELRADLLGRLARCREDDAAVESLRRTVEEEGGLAAAATAMQGYITRAVEMLADYEESDYRSALVNLCAFIAERDR
;
A
#
# COMPACT_ATOMS: atom_id res chain seq x y z
N MET A 1 -2.50 -27.04 -4.13
CA MET A 1 -1.28 -26.71 -4.91
C MET A 1 -1.75 -26.07 -6.21
N LEU A 2 -1.89 -24.75 -6.21
CA LEU A 2 -2.22 -23.99 -7.43
C LEU A 2 -0.92 -23.86 -8.24
N ILE A 3 -0.84 -24.60 -9.34
CA ILE A 3 0.26 -24.51 -10.30
C ILE A 3 -0.06 -23.29 -11.17
N PHE A 4 0.51 -22.12 -10.88
CA PHE A 4 0.49 -20.99 -11.79
C PHE A 4 1.59 -21.19 -12.83
N ALA A 5 1.24 -21.73 -13.99
CA ALA A 5 2.16 -21.98 -15.10
C ALA A 5 2.47 -20.69 -15.91
N HIS A 6 1.90 -19.54 -15.54
CA HIS A 6 2.09 -18.25 -16.22
C HIS A 6 2.13 -17.14 -15.17
N MET A 7 3.16 -16.27 -15.20
CA MET A 7 3.24 -15.10 -14.33
C MET A 7 2.14 -14.12 -14.72
N ILE A 8 1.17 -13.93 -13.84
CA ILE A 8 0.03 -13.03 -14.06
C ILE A 8 0.54 -11.58 -14.12
N THR A 9 0.20 -10.87 -15.18
CA THR A 9 0.58 -9.47 -15.37
C THR A 9 -0.49 -8.52 -14.86
N LEU A 10 -0.08 -7.32 -14.45
CA LEU A 10 -1.02 -6.28 -14.04
C LEU A 10 -1.94 -5.84 -15.21
N GLU A 11 -1.49 -5.97 -16.45
CA GLU A 11 -2.27 -5.69 -17.64
C GLU A 11 -3.46 -6.66 -17.78
N GLU A 12 -3.22 -7.95 -17.56
CA GLU A 12 -4.28 -8.97 -17.54
C GLU A 12 -5.31 -8.73 -16.44
N ILE A 13 -4.86 -8.32 -15.25
CA ILE A 13 -5.75 -7.99 -14.13
C ILE A 13 -6.62 -6.76 -14.45
N ARG A 14 -6.10 -5.77 -15.17
CA ARG A 14 -6.81 -4.56 -15.58
C ARG A 14 -7.81 -4.76 -16.71
N LYS A 15 -7.62 -5.79 -17.51
CA LYS A 15 -8.37 -6.01 -18.75
C LYS A 15 -9.90 -5.91 -18.57
N PRO A 16 -10.52 -6.51 -17.54
CA PRO A 16 -12.00 -6.45 -17.37
C PRO A 16 -12.53 -5.04 -17.05
N VAL A 17 -11.68 -4.09 -16.63
CA VAL A 17 -12.07 -2.75 -16.18
C VAL A 17 -11.26 -1.64 -16.87
N THR A 18 -10.73 -1.89 -18.06
CA THR A 18 -9.88 -0.93 -18.81
C THR A 18 -10.62 0.38 -19.09
N ALA A 19 -11.90 0.31 -19.48
CA ALA A 19 -12.69 1.50 -19.77
C ALA A 19 -12.97 2.34 -18.51
N GLU A 20 -13.23 1.68 -17.39
CA GLU A 20 -13.48 2.31 -16.10
C GLU A 20 -12.22 2.98 -15.55
N LEU A 21 -11.05 2.37 -15.74
CA LEU A 21 -9.76 2.97 -15.38
C LEU A 21 -9.46 4.21 -16.22
N ALA A 22 -9.73 4.17 -17.52
CA ALA A 22 -9.58 5.35 -18.39
C ALA A 22 -10.53 6.49 -17.96
N ALA A 23 -11.80 6.17 -17.65
CA ALA A 23 -12.75 7.14 -17.14
C ALA A 23 -12.33 7.75 -15.79
N PHE A 24 -11.72 6.95 -14.93
CA PHE A 24 -11.13 7.41 -13.67
C PHE A 24 -9.96 8.38 -13.90
N ASP A 25 -9.05 8.08 -14.82
CA ASP A 25 -7.91 8.95 -15.11
C ASP A 25 -8.38 10.31 -15.65
N GLU A 26 -9.32 10.33 -16.61
CA GLU A 26 -9.95 11.56 -17.09
C GLU A 26 -10.68 12.33 -15.97
N PHE A 27 -11.33 11.61 -15.04
CA PHE A 27 -12.00 12.23 -13.91
C PHE A 27 -11.01 12.95 -13.01
N VAL A 28 -9.89 12.31 -12.65
CA VAL A 28 -8.83 12.92 -11.83
C VAL A 28 -8.22 14.13 -12.52
N GLU A 29 -7.88 14.06 -13.80
CA GLU A 29 -7.31 15.17 -14.56
C GLU A 29 -8.22 16.41 -14.54
N ARG A 30 -9.53 16.21 -14.66
CA ARG A 30 -10.52 17.30 -14.60
C ARG A 30 -10.71 17.90 -13.21
N GLN A 31 -10.60 17.08 -12.16
CA GLN A 31 -10.86 17.52 -10.79
C GLN A 31 -9.62 18.13 -10.12
N PHE A 32 -8.42 17.58 -10.39
CA PHE A 32 -7.18 18.00 -9.75
C PHE A 32 -6.42 19.03 -10.60
N THR A 33 -6.98 20.24 -10.66
CA THR A 33 -6.34 21.43 -11.21
C THR A 33 -5.95 22.39 -10.09
N ALA A 34 -4.93 23.21 -10.26
CA ALA A 34 -4.51 24.21 -9.28
C ALA A 34 -4.42 25.59 -9.94
N GLU A 35 -4.57 26.64 -9.13
CA GLU A 35 -4.32 28.02 -9.54
C GLU A 35 -2.83 28.37 -9.33
N GLY A 36 -2.27 29.14 -10.24
CA GLY A 36 -0.85 29.50 -10.22
C GLY A 36 0.07 28.45 -10.83
N GLU A 37 1.12 28.91 -11.49
CA GLU A 37 2.02 28.08 -12.30
C GLU A 37 2.78 27.08 -11.45
N LEU A 38 3.39 27.53 -10.35
CA LEU A 38 4.21 26.68 -9.49
C LEU A 38 3.40 25.51 -8.89
N LEU A 39 2.23 25.80 -8.30
CA LEU A 39 1.41 24.76 -7.67
C LEU A 39 0.87 23.77 -8.72
N SER A 40 0.50 24.27 -9.90
CA SER A 40 0.07 23.44 -11.03
C SER A 40 1.17 22.49 -11.49
N ASP A 41 2.42 22.98 -11.57
CA ASP A 41 3.58 22.16 -11.97
C ASP A 41 3.90 21.09 -10.92
N MET A 42 3.92 21.46 -9.65
CA MET A 42 4.13 20.52 -8.53
C MET A 42 3.05 19.42 -8.51
N LEU A 43 1.79 19.81 -8.63
CA LEU A 43 0.66 18.88 -8.65
C LEU A 43 0.73 17.92 -9.84
N ARG A 44 0.98 18.43 -11.05
CA ARG A 44 1.14 17.62 -12.26
C ARG A 44 2.30 16.64 -12.11
N TYR A 45 3.42 17.08 -11.54
CA TYR A 45 4.57 16.23 -11.29
C TYR A 45 4.24 15.08 -10.31
N ALA A 46 3.61 15.38 -9.17
CA ALA A 46 3.21 14.39 -8.19
C ALA A 46 2.23 13.38 -8.79
N LEU A 47 1.21 13.83 -9.51
CA LEU A 47 0.22 12.98 -10.15
C LEU A 47 0.79 12.15 -11.32
N SER A 48 1.83 12.60 -12.01
CA SER A 48 2.49 11.82 -13.07
C SER A 48 3.28 10.63 -12.53
N SER A 49 3.51 10.55 -11.21
CA SER A 49 4.26 9.49 -10.52
C SER A 49 3.38 8.53 -9.74
N ARG A 50 2.07 8.41 -10.04
CA ARG A 50 1.11 7.57 -9.29
C ARG A 50 1.41 6.06 -9.25
N GLY A 51 2.36 5.58 -10.03
CA GLY A 51 2.79 4.19 -9.99
C GLY A 51 1.80 3.18 -10.56
N LYS A 52 1.72 2.00 -9.94
CA LYS A 52 0.93 0.87 -10.45
C LYS A 52 -0.58 1.04 -10.31
N GLY A 53 -1.10 2.05 -9.63
CA GLY A 53 -2.54 2.31 -9.48
C GLY A 53 -3.34 1.14 -8.87
N ILE A 54 -2.76 0.40 -7.93
CA ILE A 54 -3.41 -0.77 -7.30
C ILE A 54 -4.69 -0.36 -6.56
N ARG A 55 -4.67 0.80 -5.88
CA ARG A 55 -5.82 1.26 -5.08
C ARG A 55 -7.03 1.61 -5.95
N PRO A 56 -6.91 2.48 -6.97
CA PRO A 56 -8.04 2.70 -7.89
C PRO A 56 -8.47 1.44 -8.63
N LEU A 57 -7.56 0.56 -9.02
CA LEU A 57 -7.90 -0.74 -9.61
C LEU A 57 -8.76 -1.57 -8.65
N LEU A 58 -8.39 -1.64 -7.37
CA LEU A 58 -9.13 -2.37 -6.34
C LEU A 58 -10.53 -1.78 -6.11
N VAL A 59 -10.66 -0.45 -6.06
CA VAL A 59 -11.97 0.22 -5.96
C VAL A 59 -12.87 -0.17 -7.13
N ILE A 60 -12.35 -0.08 -8.36
CA ILE A 60 -13.12 -0.29 -9.58
C ILE A 60 -13.48 -1.78 -9.75
N LEU A 61 -12.56 -2.70 -9.49
CA LEU A 61 -12.85 -4.15 -9.51
C LEU A 61 -13.89 -4.53 -8.46
N SER A 62 -13.77 -4.00 -7.24
CA SER A 62 -14.77 -4.22 -6.20
C SER A 62 -16.14 -3.67 -6.58
N ALA A 63 -16.18 -2.46 -7.16
CA ALA A 63 -17.42 -1.89 -7.68
C ALA A 63 -18.02 -2.77 -8.78
N ALA A 64 -17.21 -3.21 -9.74
CA ALA A 64 -17.67 -4.05 -10.86
C ALA A 64 -18.22 -5.39 -10.40
N MET A 65 -17.56 -6.04 -9.42
CA MET A 65 -18.01 -7.32 -8.86
C MET A 65 -19.31 -7.20 -8.05
N ASN A 66 -19.56 -6.05 -7.42
CA ASN A 66 -20.73 -5.82 -6.58
C ASN A 66 -21.88 -5.07 -7.27
N ALA A 67 -21.69 -4.64 -8.52
CA ALA A 67 -22.71 -3.88 -9.24
C ALA A 67 -23.87 -4.76 -9.68
N SER A 68 -25.10 -4.37 -9.30
CA SER A 68 -26.35 -5.02 -9.79
C SER A 68 -26.71 -4.59 -11.21
N VAL A 69 -26.12 -3.49 -11.71
CA VAL A 69 -26.36 -2.97 -13.05
C VAL A 69 -25.04 -2.92 -13.80
N LYS A 70 -25.01 -3.54 -14.99
CA LYS A 70 -23.82 -3.50 -15.87
C LYS A 70 -23.43 -2.06 -16.18
N GLY A 71 -22.13 -1.74 -16.03
CA GLY A 71 -21.59 -0.40 -16.27
C GLY A 71 -21.65 0.56 -15.06
N ALA A 72 -22.28 0.20 -13.95
CA ALA A 72 -22.32 1.05 -12.76
C ALA A 72 -20.93 1.33 -12.19
N ALA A 73 -19.96 0.42 -12.39
CA ALA A 73 -18.58 0.59 -11.97
C ALA A 73 -17.85 1.75 -12.68
N GLY A 74 -18.25 2.11 -13.91
CA GLY A 74 -17.72 3.28 -14.64
C GLY A 74 -18.38 4.60 -14.27
N GLY A 75 -19.31 4.60 -13.32
CA GLY A 75 -20.06 5.80 -12.94
C GLY A 75 -19.21 6.82 -12.16
N ARG A 76 -19.64 8.10 -12.23
CA ARG A 76 -18.98 9.23 -11.52
C ARG A 76 -18.76 8.94 -10.02
N ARG A 77 -19.68 8.22 -9.36
CA ARG A 77 -19.60 7.88 -7.94
C ARG A 77 -18.42 6.94 -7.65
N THR A 78 -18.17 5.94 -8.52
CA THR A 78 -17.02 5.04 -8.41
C THR A 78 -15.70 5.77 -8.68
N SER A 79 -15.66 6.64 -9.73
CA SER A 79 -14.47 7.45 -9.99
C SER A 79 -14.15 8.39 -8.83
N LEU A 80 -15.18 8.98 -8.19
CA LEU A 80 -15.00 9.79 -6.99
C LEU A 80 -14.43 8.95 -5.83
N ALA A 81 -14.98 7.76 -5.58
CA ALA A 81 -14.50 6.85 -4.53
C ALA A 81 -13.03 6.47 -4.75
N ALA A 82 -12.66 6.12 -5.98
CA ALA A 82 -11.28 5.80 -6.36
C ALA A 82 -10.34 7.01 -6.18
N MET A 83 -10.78 8.21 -6.56
CA MET A 83 -10.02 9.44 -6.37
C MET A 83 -9.81 9.75 -4.89
N LEU A 84 -10.86 9.65 -4.05
CA LEU A 84 -10.76 9.91 -2.62
C LEU A 84 -9.66 9.04 -1.97
N VAL A 85 -9.60 7.77 -2.33
CA VAL A 85 -8.58 6.83 -1.81
C VAL A 85 -7.19 7.12 -2.39
N GLU A 86 -7.08 7.29 -3.70
CA GLU A 86 -5.79 7.48 -4.37
C GLU A 86 -5.11 8.79 -3.95
N MET A 87 -5.87 9.87 -3.75
CA MET A 87 -5.30 11.15 -3.37
C MET A 87 -4.82 11.17 -1.91
N ILE A 88 -5.43 10.41 -1.01
CA ILE A 88 -4.88 10.18 0.33
C ILE A 88 -3.52 9.51 0.22
N HIS A 89 -3.41 8.46 -0.59
CA HIS A 89 -2.14 7.77 -0.80
C HIS A 89 -1.08 8.67 -1.46
N VAL A 90 -1.45 9.48 -2.45
CA VAL A 90 -0.51 10.43 -3.08
C VAL A 90 0.01 11.44 -2.07
N ALA A 91 -0.86 11.98 -1.22
CA ALA A 91 -0.47 12.93 -0.18
C ALA A 91 0.43 12.28 0.88
N SER A 92 0.09 11.06 1.32
CA SER A 92 0.96 10.34 2.28
C SER A 92 2.36 10.12 1.70
N LEU A 93 2.47 9.68 0.45
CA LEU A 93 3.78 9.51 -0.20
C LEU A 93 4.60 10.79 -0.28
N ILE A 94 3.94 11.95 -0.48
CA ILE A 94 4.63 13.25 -0.49
C ILE A 94 5.15 13.60 0.91
N HIS A 95 4.37 13.33 1.96
CA HIS A 95 4.77 13.56 3.34
C HIS A 95 5.84 12.58 3.80
N ASP A 96 5.71 11.30 3.45
CA ASP A 96 6.70 10.26 3.75
C ASP A 96 8.07 10.61 3.14
N ASP A 97 8.11 11.09 1.88
CA ASP A 97 9.36 11.53 1.24
C ASP A 97 10.06 12.66 2.02
N VAL A 98 9.30 13.51 2.73
CA VAL A 98 9.87 14.56 3.59
C VAL A 98 10.35 14.00 4.91
N ILE A 99 9.59 13.09 5.52
CA ILE A 99 9.91 12.46 6.82
C ILE A 99 11.16 11.59 6.68
N ASP A 100 11.22 10.78 5.61
CA ASP A 100 12.33 9.87 5.32
C ASP A 100 13.52 10.58 4.65
N GLU A 101 13.46 11.91 4.44
CA GLU A 101 14.48 12.71 3.72
C GLU A 101 14.84 12.10 2.35
N ALA A 102 13.86 11.50 1.67
CA ALA A 102 14.09 10.74 0.45
C ALA A 102 14.37 11.65 -0.75
N ASP A 103 15.53 11.48 -1.40
CA ASP A 103 15.89 12.23 -2.60
C ASP A 103 15.17 11.74 -3.85
N THR A 104 14.76 10.47 -3.88
CA THR A 104 14.19 9.85 -5.07
C THR A 104 12.94 9.03 -4.76
N ARG A 105 11.94 9.10 -5.64
CA ARG A 105 10.74 8.28 -5.65
C ARG A 105 10.55 7.65 -7.04
N ARG A 106 10.56 6.30 -7.10
CA ARG A 106 10.35 5.56 -8.36
C ARG A 106 11.34 5.96 -9.47
N GLY A 107 12.61 6.14 -9.11
CA GLY A 107 13.68 6.49 -10.06
C GLY A 107 13.67 7.94 -10.54
N ARG A 108 12.83 8.81 -9.96
CA ARG A 108 12.77 10.25 -10.24
C ARG A 108 13.04 11.04 -8.95
N PRO A 109 13.53 12.29 -9.03
CA PRO A 109 13.61 13.13 -7.85
C PRO A 109 12.27 13.18 -7.10
N SER A 110 12.30 13.12 -5.77
CA SER A 110 11.11 13.33 -4.95
C SER A 110 10.62 14.78 -5.08
N VAL A 111 9.38 15.06 -4.64
CA VAL A 111 8.88 16.44 -4.59
C VAL A 111 9.73 17.28 -3.66
N ASN A 112 10.12 16.73 -2.53
CA ASN A 112 11.02 17.31 -1.53
C ASN A 112 12.40 17.66 -2.13
N ALA A 113 13.04 16.75 -2.86
CA ALA A 113 14.32 17.03 -3.51
C ALA A 113 14.21 18.09 -4.62
N ARG A 114 13.08 18.16 -5.33
CA ARG A 114 12.90 19.11 -6.45
C ARG A 114 12.48 20.51 -6.02
N TRP A 115 11.64 20.64 -5.00
CA TRP A 115 11.04 21.92 -4.59
C TRP A 115 11.24 22.28 -3.12
N GLN A 116 12.05 21.55 -2.38
CA GLN A 116 12.32 21.69 -0.94
C GLN A 116 11.19 21.17 -0.04
N SER A 117 11.53 20.71 1.15
CA SER A 117 10.64 20.05 2.10
C SER A 117 9.41 20.87 2.47
N HIS A 118 9.55 22.18 2.73
CA HIS A 118 8.40 23.01 3.09
C HIS A 118 7.33 23.10 1.99
N LYS A 119 7.74 23.11 0.71
CA LYS A 119 6.79 23.11 -0.41
C LYS A 119 6.15 21.75 -0.63
N ALA A 120 6.89 20.66 -0.36
CA ALA A 120 6.36 19.31 -0.41
C ALA A 120 5.26 19.10 0.65
N VAL A 121 5.50 19.55 1.89
CA VAL A 121 4.46 19.52 2.95
C VAL A 121 3.21 20.29 2.50
N ILE A 122 3.37 21.52 2.00
CA ILE A 122 2.23 22.32 1.53
C ILE A 122 1.50 21.63 0.36
N LEU A 123 2.21 20.96 -0.55
CA LEU A 123 1.57 20.21 -1.63
C LEU A 123 0.77 19.03 -1.11
N GLY A 124 1.30 18.25 -0.17
CA GLY A 124 0.57 17.16 0.47
C GLY A 124 -0.71 17.63 1.16
N ASP A 125 -0.62 18.72 1.93
CA ASP A 125 -1.78 19.36 2.56
C ASP A 125 -2.81 19.85 1.53
N TYR A 126 -2.34 20.46 0.44
CA TYR A 126 -3.20 20.92 -0.65
C TYR A 126 -3.95 19.74 -1.30
N VAL A 127 -3.26 18.63 -1.58
CA VAL A 127 -3.87 17.41 -2.16
C VAL A 127 -4.94 16.88 -1.23
N LEU A 128 -4.68 16.76 0.08
CA LEU A 128 -5.66 16.30 1.07
C LEU A 128 -6.86 17.23 1.17
N ALA A 129 -6.62 18.53 1.34
CA ALA A 129 -7.69 19.53 1.47
C ALA A 129 -8.57 19.59 0.22
N LYS A 130 -7.95 19.58 -0.98
CA LYS A 130 -8.68 19.57 -2.24
C LYS A 130 -9.48 18.28 -2.43
N ASN A 131 -8.90 17.13 -2.09
CA ASN A 131 -9.58 15.82 -2.14
C ASN A 131 -10.84 15.83 -1.29
N MET A 132 -10.74 16.28 -0.03
CA MET A 132 -11.88 16.39 0.88
C MET A 132 -12.93 17.39 0.38
N ASN A 133 -12.50 18.54 -0.12
CA ASN A 133 -13.41 19.55 -0.66
C ASN A 133 -14.23 19.02 -1.85
N ILE A 134 -13.59 18.34 -2.80
CA ILE A 134 -14.27 17.71 -3.94
C ILE A 134 -15.30 16.67 -3.45
N GLY A 135 -14.89 15.84 -2.49
CA GLY A 135 -15.77 14.85 -1.87
C GLY A 135 -17.02 15.48 -1.22
N LEU A 136 -16.83 16.52 -0.42
CA LEU A 136 -17.93 17.24 0.25
C LEU A 136 -18.85 17.96 -0.74
N GLN A 137 -18.28 18.64 -1.73
CA GLN A 137 -19.05 19.34 -2.78
C GLN A 137 -19.85 18.37 -3.65
N SER A 138 -19.43 17.11 -3.76
CA SER A 138 -20.18 16.09 -4.51
C SER A 138 -21.50 15.69 -3.87
N GLY A 139 -21.71 15.99 -2.58
CA GLY A 139 -22.85 15.53 -1.78
C GLY A 139 -22.80 14.04 -1.41
N GLN A 140 -21.71 13.32 -1.74
CA GLN A 140 -21.55 11.88 -1.43
C GLN A 140 -20.89 11.68 -0.06
N PHE A 141 -21.57 12.15 0.99
CA PHE A 141 -21.04 12.17 2.36
C PHE A 141 -20.70 10.78 2.90
N ASP A 142 -21.44 9.76 2.48
CA ASP A 142 -21.18 8.37 2.84
C ASP A 142 -19.82 7.87 2.34
N LEU A 143 -19.43 8.22 1.12
CA LEU A 143 -18.10 7.90 0.59
C LEU A 143 -17.01 8.64 1.38
N VAL A 144 -17.19 9.94 1.60
CA VAL A 144 -16.22 10.76 2.36
C VAL A 144 -16.03 10.21 3.77
N THR A 145 -17.14 9.97 4.48
CA THR A 145 -17.10 9.42 5.86
C THR A 145 -16.40 8.05 5.89
N HIS A 146 -16.67 7.20 4.88
CA HIS A 146 -16.07 5.86 4.80
C HIS A 146 -14.54 5.90 4.62
N VAL A 147 -14.04 6.90 3.90
CA VAL A 147 -12.61 7.03 3.57
C VAL A 147 -11.83 7.79 4.66
N CYS A 148 -12.42 8.79 5.31
CA CYS A 148 -11.73 9.66 6.28
C CYS A 148 -11.05 8.90 7.42
N GLY A 149 -11.66 7.81 7.92
CA GLY A 149 -11.10 7.04 9.04
C GLY A 149 -9.72 6.43 8.75
N SER A 150 -9.40 6.15 7.48
CA SER A 150 -8.10 5.59 7.11
C SER A 150 -6.96 6.60 7.20
N MET A 151 -7.24 7.90 7.12
CA MET A 151 -6.23 8.95 7.25
C MET A 151 -5.68 8.99 8.68
N ALA A 152 -6.57 8.96 9.68
CA ALA A 152 -6.16 8.93 11.08
C ALA A 152 -5.37 7.65 11.40
N ALA A 153 -5.86 6.49 10.92
CA ALA A 153 -5.19 5.22 11.13
C ALA A 153 -3.77 5.22 10.54
N LEU A 154 -3.57 5.81 9.35
CA LEU A 154 -2.26 5.92 8.72
C LEU A 154 -1.30 6.73 9.60
N CYS A 155 -1.70 7.92 10.05
CA CYS A 155 -0.88 8.76 10.93
C CYS A 155 -0.56 8.07 12.26
N GLU A 156 -1.54 7.42 12.89
CA GLU A 156 -1.32 6.64 14.13
C GLU A 156 -0.32 5.50 13.90
N GLY A 157 -0.38 4.83 12.73
CA GLY A 157 0.56 3.76 12.39
C GLY A 157 2.00 4.26 12.21
N GLU A 158 2.16 5.46 11.62
CA GLU A 158 3.46 6.10 11.43
C GLU A 158 4.11 6.44 12.78
N VAL A 159 3.36 7.14 13.65
CA VAL A 159 3.85 7.50 15.00
C VAL A 159 4.20 6.25 15.81
N LEU A 160 3.36 5.22 15.78
CA LEU A 160 3.62 3.97 16.49
C LEU A 160 4.89 3.27 15.98
N GLN A 161 5.15 3.31 14.67
CA GLN A 161 6.37 2.75 14.09
C GLN A 161 7.61 3.48 14.60
N ASP A 162 7.58 4.82 14.63
CA ASP A 162 8.69 5.63 15.11
C ASP A 162 8.95 5.42 16.60
N GLU A 163 7.92 5.34 17.44
CA GLU A 163 8.05 5.02 18.87
C GLU A 163 8.75 3.67 19.05
N CYS A 164 8.31 2.63 18.33
CA CYS A 164 8.90 1.31 18.43
C CYS A 164 10.35 1.25 17.92
N ALA A 165 10.70 2.05 16.91
CA ALA A 165 12.08 2.13 16.41
C ALA A 165 13.00 2.76 17.46
N VAL A 166 12.57 3.85 18.11
CA VAL A 166 13.32 4.53 19.17
C VAL A 166 13.52 3.62 20.40
N GLU A 167 12.45 2.97 20.87
CA GLU A 167 12.46 2.13 22.07
C GLU A 167 13.04 0.73 21.83
N ARG A 168 13.20 0.32 20.56
CA ARG A 168 13.55 -1.07 20.16
C ARG A 168 12.63 -2.12 20.78
N SER A 169 11.34 -1.77 20.87
CA SER A 169 10.31 -2.54 21.58
C SER A 169 9.38 -3.32 20.63
N MET A 170 9.79 -3.54 19.37
CA MET A 170 8.97 -4.20 18.37
C MET A 170 8.59 -5.63 18.79
N THR A 171 7.30 -5.91 18.77
CA THR A 171 6.71 -7.25 18.96
C THR A 171 5.90 -7.62 17.70
N LEU A 172 5.61 -8.93 17.53
CA LEU A 172 4.76 -9.38 16.41
C LEU A 172 3.38 -8.68 16.42
N LYS A 173 2.80 -8.52 17.60
CA LYS A 173 1.52 -7.83 17.76
C LYS A 173 1.61 -6.37 17.28
N THR A 174 2.64 -5.66 17.72
CA THR A 174 2.86 -4.25 17.37
C THR A 174 3.17 -4.10 15.87
N TYR A 175 4.03 -4.96 15.33
CA TYR A 175 4.31 -5.01 13.90
C TYR A 175 3.03 -5.18 13.06
N LEU A 176 2.18 -6.16 13.41
CA LEU A 176 0.92 -6.39 12.71
C LEU A 176 -0.04 -5.20 12.84
N GLU A 177 -0.05 -4.50 13.97
CA GLU A 177 -0.84 -3.28 14.15
C GLU A 177 -0.34 -2.14 13.25
N ILE A 178 0.98 -1.94 13.19
CA ILE A 178 1.61 -0.92 12.33
C ILE A 178 1.26 -1.16 10.87
N ILE A 179 1.52 -2.35 10.32
CA ILE A 179 1.26 -2.63 8.91
C ILE A 179 -0.24 -2.62 8.57
N HIS A 180 -1.10 -2.97 9.55
CA HIS A 180 -2.53 -2.81 9.39
C HIS A 180 -2.91 -1.34 9.25
N LYS A 181 -2.43 -0.46 10.14
CA LYS A 181 -2.75 0.97 10.14
C LYS A 181 -2.17 1.69 8.92
N LYS A 182 -0.90 1.48 8.62
CA LYS A 182 -0.19 2.19 7.51
C LYS A 182 -0.61 1.73 6.12
N THR A 183 -0.85 0.44 5.94
CA THR A 183 -1.04 -0.13 4.59
C THR A 183 -2.39 -0.82 4.42
N ALA A 184 -2.73 -1.77 5.29
CA ALA A 184 -3.89 -2.62 5.10
C ALA A 184 -5.22 -1.87 5.26
N SER A 185 -5.31 -0.90 6.18
CA SER A 185 -6.51 -0.11 6.41
C SER A 185 -6.98 0.62 5.15
N LEU A 186 -6.05 1.26 4.40
CA LEU A 186 -6.39 1.99 3.18
C LEU A 186 -6.77 1.04 2.03
N LEU A 187 -6.16 -0.14 1.93
CA LEU A 187 -6.57 -1.16 0.95
C LEU A 187 -7.95 -1.76 1.31
N GLY A 188 -8.22 -1.96 2.60
CA GLY A 188 -9.55 -2.32 3.09
C GLY A 188 -10.62 -1.29 2.72
N VAL A 189 -10.31 0.00 2.93
CA VAL A 189 -11.17 1.10 2.51
C VAL A 189 -11.33 1.12 0.99
N ALA A 190 -10.28 0.93 0.21
CA ALA A 190 -10.34 0.90 -1.25
C ALA A 190 -11.32 -0.18 -1.74
N ALA A 191 -11.18 -1.41 -1.25
CA ALA A 191 -12.09 -2.49 -1.63
C ALA A 191 -13.54 -2.22 -1.18
N SER A 192 -13.75 -1.76 0.06
CA SER A 192 -15.10 -1.54 0.60
C SER A 192 -15.80 -0.32 0.01
N VAL A 193 -15.09 0.79 -0.26
CA VAL A 193 -15.71 1.98 -0.86
C VAL A 193 -16.14 1.73 -2.31
N GLY A 194 -15.46 0.83 -3.03
CA GLY A 194 -15.89 0.39 -4.36
C GLY A 194 -17.27 -0.29 -4.31
N ALA A 195 -17.47 -1.24 -3.40
CA ALA A 195 -18.77 -1.87 -3.18
C ALA A 195 -19.83 -0.86 -2.71
N LEU A 196 -19.47 0.04 -1.80
CA LEU A 196 -20.37 1.13 -1.33
C LEU A 196 -20.79 2.04 -2.47
N ALA A 197 -19.88 2.38 -3.38
CA ALA A 197 -20.15 3.28 -4.51
C ALA A 197 -21.25 2.77 -5.45
N VAL A 198 -21.45 1.46 -5.54
CA VAL A 198 -22.50 0.84 -6.39
C VAL A 198 -23.73 0.40 -5.58
N GLY A 199 -23.81 0.77 -4.32
CA GLY A 199 -24.96 0.46 -3.47
C GLY A 199 -25.06 -0.98 -2.99
N ALA A 200 -23.92 -1.67 -2.85
CA ALA A 200 -23.88 -3.02 -2.30
C ALA A 200 -24.42 -3.07 -0.86
N THR A 201 -24.86 -4.24 -0.43
CA THR A 201 -25.34 -4.46 0.95
C THR A 201 -24.22 -4.22 1.96
N ARG A 202 -24.60 -3.92 3.22
CA ARG A 202 -23.63 -3.73 4.32
C ARG A 202 -22.69 -4.93 4.48
N ASP A 203 -23.21 -6.13 4.35
CA ASP A 203 -22.41 -7.36 4.46
C ASP A 203 -21.39 -7.46 3.33
N ARG A 204 -21.77 -7.14 2.09
CA ARG A 204 -20.82 -7.10 0.95
C ARG A 204 -19.75 -6.03 1.13
N VAL A 205 -20.10 -4.84 1.63
CA VAL A 205 -19.14 -3.79 1.96
C VAL A 205 -18.17 -4.27 3.05
N ALA A 206 -18.67 -4.92 4.10
CA ALA A 206 -17.84 -5.48 5.18
C ALA A 206 -16.91 -6.61 4.68
N THR A 207 -17.41 -7.51 3.83
CA THR A 207 -16.63 -8.58 3.21
C THR A 207 -15.50 -7.99 2.36
N MET A 208 -15.79 -6.99 1.54
CA MET A 208 -14.77 -6.32 0.72
C MET A 208 -13.75 -5.57 1.57
N ARG A 209 -14.18 -4.96 2.69
CA ARG A 209 -13.24 -4.37 3.63
C ARG A 209 -12.25 -5.39 4.17
N ARG A 210 -12.76 -6.53 4.64
CA ARG A 210 -11.92 -7.61 5.16
C ARG A 210 -10.98 -8.19 4.11
N PHE A 211 -11.49 -8.39 2.89
CA PHE A 211 -10.67 -8.80 1.73
C PHE A 211 -9.49 -7.84 1.52
N GLY A 212 -9.78 -6.53 1.43
CA GLY A 212 -8.75 -5.51 1.19
C GLY A 212 -7.75 -5.38 2.33
N GLU A 213 -8.18 -5.55 3.61
CA GLU A 213 -7.28 -5.57 4.77
C GLU A 213 -6.34 -6.77 4.70
N LEU A 214 -6.84 -7.98 4.41
CA LEU A 214 -6.01 -9.18 4.28
C LEU A 214 -5.01 -9.05 3.13
N LEU A 215 -5.46 -8.51 1.99
CA LEU A 215 -4.60 -8.22 0.84
C LEU A 215 -3.51 -7.21 1.19
N GLY A 216 -3.84 -6.18 1.97
CA GLY A 216 -2.91 -5.15 2.42
C GLY A 216 -1.86 -5.67 3.40
N MET A 217 -2.25 -6.57 4.31
CA MET A 217 -1.30 -7.27 5.19
C MET A 217 -0.29 -8.08 4.37
N ALA A 218 -0.77 -8.88 3.40
CA ALA A 218 0.10 -9.65 2.52
C ALA A 218 1.00 -8.72 1.68
N PHE A 219 0.45 -7.62 1.18
CA PHE A 219 1.19 -6.62 0.40
C PHE A 219 2.39 -6.07 1.18
N GLN A 220 2.18 -5.65 2.43
CA GLN A 220 3.26 -5.10 3.24
C GLN A 220 4.31 -6.15 3.61
N ILE A 221 3.88 -7.35 4.02
CA ILE A 221 4.82 -8.44 4.33
C ILE A 221 5.67 -8.79 3.10
N GLN A 222 5.09 -8.77 1.89
CA GLN A 222 5.85 -9.00 0.66
C GLN A 222 6.84 -7.87 0.38
N ASP A 223 6.50 -6.59 0.66
CA ASP A 223 7.45 -5.47 0.57
C ASP A 223 8.62 -5.68 1.53
N ASP A 224 8.35 -6.09 2.75
CA ASP A 224 9.38 -6.36 3.77
C ASP A 224 10.31 -7.52 3.34
N ILE A 225 9.77 -8.57 2.70
CA ILE A 225 10.58 -9.68 2.15
C ILE A 225 11.45 -9.17 0.99
N LEU A 226 10.87 -8.37 0.10
CA LEU A 226 11.57 -7.84 -1.08
C LEU A 226 12.71 -6.89 -0.70
N ASP A 227 12.61 -6.17 0.42
CA ASP A 227 13.70 -5.32 0.92
C ASP A 227 14.99 -6.11 1.18
N TYR A 228 14.89 -7.39 1.57
CA TYR A 228 16.05 -8.28 1.74
C TYR A 228 16.69 -8.76 0.43
N THR A 229 16.05 -8.54 -0.71
CA THR A 229 16.52 -9.04 -2.01
C THR A 229 17.21 -7.92 -2.78
N PRO A 230 18.49 -8.07 -3.19
CA PRO A 230 19.16 -7.08 -4.01
C PRO A 230 18.42 -6.88 -5.33
N SER A 231 17.97 -5.66 -5.61
CA SER A 231 17.30 -5.35 -6.87
C SER A 231 18.33 -4.84 -7.89
N ALA A 232 18.70 -5.68 -8.83
CA ALA A 232 19.56 -5.31 -9.95
C ALA A 232 18.96 -4.21 -10.86
N GLN A 233 17.65 -3.97 -10.77
CA GLN A 233 16.92 -3.06 -11.68
C GLN A 233 16.62 -1.69 -11.06
N THR A 234 16.54 -1.55 -9.74
CA THR A 234 16.25 -0.26 -9.09
C THR A 234 17.52 0.49 -8.67
N GLY A 235 18.67 -0.17 -8.65
CA GLY A 235 19.94 0.41 -8.16
C GLY A 235 19.87 0.77 -6.65
N LYS A 236 18.80 0.42 -5.95
CA LYS A 236 18.69 0.62 -4.50
C LYS A 236 19.52 -0.46 -3.80
N PRO A 237 20.30 -0.09 -2.77
CA PRO A 237 20.91 -1.08 -1.91
C PRO A 237 19.81 -1.93 -1.25
N ALA A 238 20.05 -3.23 -1.06
CA ALA A 238 19.16 -4.09 -0.30
C ALA A 238 19.15 -3.69 1.18
N CYS A 239 18.09 -4.10 1.89
CA CYS A 239 17.96 -3.94 3.34
C CYS A 239 17.93 -2.48 3.81
N ASN A 240 17.14 -1.63 3.15
CA ASN A 240 16.91 -0.26 3.60
C ASN A 240 16.28 -0.23 4.99
N ASP A 241 15.33 -1.12 5.28
CA ASP A 241 14.71 -1.22 6.60
C ASP A 241 15.75 -1.48 7.71
N LEU A 242 16.72 -2.36 7.45
CA LEU A 242 17.80 -2.60 8.39
C LEU A 242 18.71 -1.38 8.58
N ARG A 243 18.98 -0.62 7.52
CA ARG A 243 19.76 0.62 7.58
C ARG A 243 19.05 1.71 8.38
N GLU A 244 17.74 1.75 8.30
CA GLU A 244 16.90 2.67 9.07
C GLU A 244 16.65 2.17 10.51
N GLY A 245 17.15 0.98 10.87
CA GLY A 245 16.96 0.38 12.19
C GLY A 245 15.56 -0.20 12.40
N LYS A 246 14.79 -0.38 11.33
CA LYS A 246 13.44 -0.96 11.37
C LYS A 246 13.50 -2.48 11.57
N ILE A 247 12.65 -2.98 12.44
CA ILE A 247 12.47 -4.43 12.67
C ILE A 247 11.19 -4.85 11.95
N THR A 248 11.35 -5.46 10.77
CA THR A 248 10.25 -6.01 9.98
C THR A 248 10.10 -7.51 10.16
N LEU A 249 9.07 -8.13 9.60
CA LEU A 249 8.70 -9.51 9.90
C LEU A 249 9.83 -10.54 9.72
N PRO A 250 10.70 -10.46 8.68
CA PRO A 250 11.79 -11.41 8.53
C PRO A 250 12.75 -11.43 9.73
N LEU A 251 13.19 -10.26 10.21
CA LEU A 251 14.05 -10.17 11.39
C LEU A 251 13.29 -10.53 12.68
N LEU A 252 12.04 -10.07 12.78
CA LEU A 252 11.21 -10.30 13.97
C LEU A 252 10.95 -11.80 14.19
N ALA A 253 10.70 -12.56 13.12
CA ALA A 253 10.50 -14.01 13.21
C ALA A 253 11.73 -14.74 13.78
N VAL A 254 12.93 -14.28 13.44
CA VAL A 254 14.17 -14.82 14.05
C VAL A 254 14.28 -14.40 15.51
N LEU A 255 14.03 -13.13 15.82
CA LEU A 255 14.12 -12.61 17.18
C LEU A 255 13.17 -13.29 18.17
N GLU A 256 11.98 -13.74 17.73
CA GLU A 256 11.00 -14.42 18.58
C GLU A 256 11.50 -15.80 19.09
N HIS A 257 12.35 -16.46 18.32
CA HIS A 257 12.86 -17.79 18.64
C HIS A 257 14.34 -17.82 19.04
N ALA A 258 15.01 -16.68 18.97
CA ALA A 258 16.43 -16.54 19.29
C ALA A 258 16.70 -16.72 20.80
N SER A 259 17.85 -17.33 21.14
CA SER A 259 18.38 -17.25 22.49
C SER A 259 18.68 -15.81 22.92
N GLU A 260 18.76 -15.52 24.19
CA GLU A 260 19.09 -14.16 24.67
C GLU A 260 20.41 -13.64 24.10
N GLU A 261 21.42 -14.52 23.94
CA GLU A 261 22.71 -14.16 23.36
C GLU A 261 22.59 -13.80 21.88
N LEU A 262 21.89 -14.62 21.07
CA LEU A 262 21.66 -14.36 19.67
C LEU A 262 20.81 -13.09 19.47
N ARG A 263 19.76 -12.92 20.29
CA ARG A 263 18.92 -11.72 20.26
C ARG A 263 19.74 -10.46 20.52
N ALA A 264 20.59 -10.46 21.53
CA ALA A 264 21.45 -9.32 21.85
C ALA A 264 22.44 -9.02 20.71
N ASP A 265 23.02 -10.06 20.10
CA ASP A 265 23.92 -9.91 18.97
C ASP A 265 23.20 -9.32 17.72
N LEU A 266 22.02 -9.85 17.35
CA LEU A 266 21.23 -9.35 16.21
C LEU A 266 20.84 -7.88 16.40
N LEU A 267 20.36 -7.50 17.59
CA LEU A 267 20.03 -6.10 17.90
C LEU A 267 21.27 -5.20 17.92
N GLY A 268 22.42 -5.74 18.37
CA GLY A 268 23.71 -5.04 18.33
C GLY A 268 24.21 -4.80 16.90
N ARG A 269 23.98 -5.75 15.98
CA ARG A 269 24.28 -5.57 14.55
C ARG A 269 23.33 -4.57 13.91
N LEU A 270 22.02 -4.67 14.18
CA LEU A 270 21.02 -3.73 13.66
C LEU A 270 21.36 -2.28 14.01
N ALA A 271 21.84 -2.03 15.26
CA ALA A 271 22.25 -0.70 15.68
C ALA A 271 23.40 -0.09 14.85
N ARG A 272 24.20 -0.92 14.16
CA ARG A 272 25.33 -0.50 13.31
C ARG A 272 24.97 -0.41 11.83
N CYS A 273 23.84 -0.95 11.41
CA CYS A 273 23.44 -1.04 9.99
C CYS A 273 23.34 0.31 9.28
N ARG A 274 23.16 1.40 10.02
CA ARG A 274 23.11 2.75 9.44
C ARG A 274 24.43 3.19 8.80
N GLU A 275 25.55 2.77 9.39
CA GLU A 275 26.89 3.24 9.05
C GLU A 275 27.81 2.11 8.54
N ASP A 276 27.38 0.84 8.65
CA ASP A 276 28.22 -0.32 8.39
C ASP A 276 27.54 -1.33 7.45
N ASP A 277 27.93 -1.31 6.19
CA ASP A 277 27.46 -2.24 5.16
C ASP A 277 27.76 -3.71 5.49
N ALA A 278 28.86 -3.98 6.21
CA ALA A 278 29.20 -5.32 6.61
C ALA A 278 28.25 -5.84 7.71
N ALA A 279 27.78 -4.97 8.60
CA ALA A 279 26.74 -5.30 9.57
C ALA A 279 25.41 -5.63 8.88
N VAL A 280 25.02 -4.86 7.86
CA VAL A 280 23.79 -5.11 7.06
C VAL A 280 23.88 -6.49 6.42
N GLU A 281 24.96 -6.78 5.68
CA GLU A 281 25.09 -8.07 4.98
C GLU A 281 25.18 -9.26 5.95
N SER A 282 25.87 -9.08 7.09
CA SER A 282 25.95 -10.09 8.13
C SER A 282 24.58 -10.37 8.75
N LEU A 283 23.78 -9.32 9.04
CA LEU A 283 22.44 -9.46 9.60
C LEU A 283 21.48 -10.08 8.60
N ARG A 284 21.48 -9.61 7.34
CA ARG A 284 20.69 -10.17 6.24
C ARG A 284 20.91 -11.68 6.10
N ARG A 285 22.19 -12.11 6.07
CA ARG A 285 22.55 -13.53 5.95
C ARG A 285 22.03 -14.34 7.14
N THR A 286 22.19 -13.85 8.36
CA THR A 286 21.70 -14.56 9.55
C THR A 286 20.18 -14.69 9.51
N VAL A 287 19.43 -13.65 9.12
CA VAL A 287 17.97 -13.72 8.97
C VAL A 287 17.55 -14.76 7.93
N GLU A 288 18.29 -14.88 6.83
CA GLU A 288 18.05 -15.91 5.80
C GLU A 288 18.36 -17.32 6.33
N GLU A 289 19.54 -17.53 6.95
CA GLU A 289 20.00 -18.82 7.49
C GLU A 289 19.09 -19.32 8.62
N GLU A 290 18.60 -18.44 9.49
CA GLU A 290 17.68 -18.75 10.60
C GLU A 290 16.20 -18.88 10.14
N GLY A 291 15.92 -18.80 8.82
CA GLY A 291 14.62 -19.03 8.23
C GLY A 291 13.62 -17.88 8.37
N GLY A 292 14.05 -16.67 8.69
CA GLY A 292 13.20 -15.50 8.87
C GLY A 292 12.41 -15.13 7.60
N LEU A 293 13.05 -15.21 6.41
CA LEU A 293 12.37 -14.98 5.14
C LEU A 293 11.32 -16.04 4.85
N ALA A 294 11.59 -17.31 5.14
CA ALA A 294 10.63 -18.41 4.95
C ALA A 294 9.41 -18.28 5.88
N ALA A 295 9.63 -17.85 7.13
CA ALA A 295 8.56 -17.59 8.08
C ALA A 295 7.66 -16.42 7.62
N ALA A 296 8.27 -15.31 7.15
CA ALA A 296 7.54 -14.17 6.60
C ALA A 296 6.74 -14.57 5.34
N ALA A 297 7.32 -15.35 4.41
CA ALA A 297 6.64 -15.84 3.23
C ALA A 297 5.44 -16.74 3.58
N THR A 298 5.57 -17.59 4.60
CA THR A 298 4.47 -18.44 5.11
C THR A 298 3.34 -17.59 5.68
N ALA A 299 3.66 -16.56 6.47
CA ALA A 299 2.67 -15.63 7.02
C ALA A 299 1.95 -14.85 5.90
N MET A 300 2.69 -14.33 4.93
CA MET A 300 2.15 -13.63 3.75
C MET A 300 1.18 -14.53 2.98
N GLN A 301 1.57 -15.79 2.69
CA GLN A 301 0.71 -16.75 1.99
C GLN A 301 -0.56 -17.07 2.78
N GLY A 302 -0.49 -17.10 4.11
CA GLY A 302 -1.66 -17.25 4.97
C GLY A 302 -2.67 -16.11 4.82
N TYR A 303 -2.20 -14.87 4.69
CA TYR A 303 -3.06 -13.71 4.41
C TYR A 303 -3.67 -13.77 3.01
N ILE A 304 -2.91 -14.17 1.99
CA ILE A 304 -3.40 -14.36 0.62
C ILE A 304 -4.52 -15.41 0.57
N THR A 305 -4.30 -16.56 1.19
CA THR A 305 -5.30 -17.65 1.22
C THR A 305 -6.62 -17.15 1.84
N ARG A 306 -6.55 -16.49 2.99
CA ARG A 306 -7.73 -15.93 3.65
C ARG A 306 -8.39 -14.81 2.83
N ALA A 307 -7.62 -14.01 2.09
CA ALA A 307 -8.18 -12.99 1.19
C ALA A 307 -8.98 -13.65 0.07
N VAL A 308 -8.44 -14.68 -0.58
CA VAL A 308 -9.16 -15.43 -1.63
C VAL A 308 -10.43 -16.09 -1.10
N GLU A 309 -10.41 -16.64 0.12
CA GLU A 309 -11.59 -17.21 0.79
C GLU A 309 -12.74 -16.19 0.96
N MET A 310 -12.43 -14.90 1.19
CA MET A 310 -13.47 -13.85 1.26
C MET A 310 -14.26 -13.70 -0.05
N LEU A 311 -13.70 -14.14 -1.17
CA LEU A 311 -14.35 -14.06 -2.48
C LEU A 311 -15.14 -15.32 -2.86
N ALA A 312 -15.16 -16.36 -2.03
CA ALA A 312 -15.77 -17.66 -2.34
C ALA A 312 -17.29 -17.56 -2.61
N ASP A 313 -17.99 -16.70 -1.89
CA ASP A 313 -19.45 -16.51 -2.00
C ASP A 313 -19.88 -15.54 -3.14
N TYR A 314 -18.94 -15.07 -3.93
CA TYR A 314 -19.24 -14.29 -5.12
C TYR A 314 -19.37 -15.19 -6.35
N GLU A 315 -20.29 -14.86 -7.23
CA GLU A 315 -20.45 -15.57 -8.51
C GLU A 315 -19.16 -15.49 -9.34
N GLU A 316 -18.91 -16.53 -10.14
CA GLU A 316 -17.77 -16.51 -11.07
C GLU A 316 -17.95 -15.42 -12.11
N SER A 317 -16.91 -14.59 -12.24
CA SER A 317 -16.87 -13.47 -13.17
C SER A 317 -15.43 -13.07 -13.46
N ASP A 318 -15.24 -12.35 -14.56
CA ASP A 318 -13.92 -11.77 -14.87
C ASP A 318 -13.41 -10.84 -13.76
N TYR A 319 -14.31 -10.17 -13.05
CA TYR A 319 -13.98 -9.27 -11.94
C TYR A 319 -13.48 -10.04 -10.71
N ARG A 320 -14.17 -11.12 -10.34
CA ARG A 320 -13.73 -12.02 -9.27
C ARG A 320 -12.38 -12.64 -9.60
N SER A 321 -12.23 -13.14 -10.83
CA SER A 321 -10.97 -13.70 -11.32
C SER A 321 -9.84 -12.68 -11.28
N ALA A 322 -10.09 -11.42 -11.66
CA ALA A 322 -9.11 -10.34 -11.57
C ALA A 322 -8.70 -10.04 -10.13
N LEU A 323 -9.61 -10.07 -9.15
CA LEU A 323 -9.28 -9.90 -7.73
C LEU A 323 -8.47 -11.08 -7.17
N VAL A 324 -8.77 -12.31 -7.56
CA VAL A 324 -7.96 -13.50 -7.23
C VAL A 324 -6.56 -13.38 -7.85
N ASN A 325 -6.49 -12.97 -9.11
CA ASN A 325 -5.23 -12.75 -9.81
C ASN A 325 -4.40 -11.61 -9.18
N LEU A 326 -5.07 -10.58 -8.64
CA LEU A 326 -4.38 -9.52 -7.90
C LEU A 326 -3.73 -10.05 -6.61
N CYS A 327 -4.38 -11.00 -5.93
CA CYS A 327 -3.78 -11.69 -4.78
C CYS A 327 -2.51 -12.46 -5.19
N ALA A 328 -2.57 -13.23 -6.27
CA ALA A 328 -1.42 -13.97 -6.80
C ALA A 328 -0.29 -13.01 -7.25
N PHE A 329 -0.64 -11.95 -7.97
CA PHE A 329 0.32 -10.92 -8.40
C PHE A 329 1.07 -10.29 -7.22
N ILE A 330 0.38 -10.02 -6.11
CA ILE A 330 1.02 -9.46 -4.90
C ILE A 330 1.96 -10.48 -4.26
N ALA A 331 1.58 -11.75 -4.22
CA ALA A 331 2.39 -12.82 -3.63
C ALA A 331 3.65 -13.14 -4.46
N GLU A 332 3.55 -13.04 -5.79
CA GLU A 332 4.60 -13.45 -6.73
C GLU A 332 5.45 -12.29 -7.25
N ARG A 333 5.09 -11.03 -6.91
CA ARG A 333 5.87 -9.88 -7.38
C ARG A 333 7.30 -9.94 -6.84
N ASP A 334 8.23 -9.62 -7.69
CA ASP A 334 9.66 -9.48 -7.41
C ASP A 334 10.08 -7.99 -7.28
N ARG A 335 9.07 -7.08 -7.24
CA ARG A 335 9.19 -5.60 -7.08
C ARG A 335 7.90 -4.95 -6.63
#